data_d7fafe4619deba0cd00ac4c8e89bdc7c
#
_entry.id   d7fafe4619deba0cd00ac4c8e89bdc7c
#
_cell.length_a   1.000
_cell.length_b   1.000
_cell.length_c   1.000
_cell.angle_alpha   90.00
_cell.angle_beta   90.00
_cell.angle_gamma   90.00
#
_symmetry.space_group_name_H-M   'P 1'
#
loop_
_entity.id
_entity.type
_entity.pdbx_description
1 polymer ?
#
loop_
_entity_poly.entity_id
_entity_poly.type
_entity_poly.pdbx_seq_one_letter_code
_entity_poly.pdbx_strand_id
1 'polypeptide(L)'
;MSALRILILSNTPWDNSNSFGNSFSNIFFGIDDIEIANIYCRYGEPDNCIVKKYFQITEKSLIKNLKNSSSPSGKEVFIEADSTDLNEKEQIAFDSARKKRWQIMFWARDFVWKIGRWCSPELKAFIDDFKPDVIFQPIYY
;
A
#
# COMPACT_ATOMS: atom_id res chain seq x y z
N MET A 1 27.00 -5.91 -11.13
CA MET A 1 25.71 -5.62 -11.81
C MET A 1 24.84 -4.83 -10.84
N SER A 2 24.08 -3.86 -11.30
CA SER A 2 23.09 -3.19 -10.44
C SER A 2 21.95 -4.15 -10.16
N ALA A 3 21.46 -4.20 -8.92
CA ALA A 3 20.30 -5.00 -8.56
C ALA A 3 19.07 -4.58 -9.38
N LEU A 4 18.24 -5.53 -9.80
CA LEU A 4 16.99 -5.27 -10.50
C LEU A 4 15.97 -4.68 -9.52
N ARG A 5 15.42 -3.50 -9.81
CA ARG A 5 14.46 -2.81 -8.95
C ARG A 5 13.03 -3.11 -9.37
N ILE A 6 12.29 -3.75 -8.50
CA ILE A 6 10.91 -4.18 -8.74
C ILE A 6 9.97 -3.37 -7.85
N LEU A 7 9.04 -2.66 -8.47
CA LEU A 7 7.94 -1.98 -7.77
C LEU A 7 6.69 -2.85 -7.82
N ILE A 8 6.20 -3.24 -6.66
CA ILE A 8 5.00 -4.05 -6.52
C ILE A 8 3.82 -3.16 -6.12
N LEU A 9 2.74 -3.25 -6.91
CA LEU A 9 1.47 -2.59 -6.59
C LEU A 9 0.52 -3.62 -6.00
N SER A 10 0.06 -3.41 -4.77
CA SER A 10 -0.83 -4.35 -4.08
C SER A 10 -2.00 -3.65 -3.39
N ASN A 11 -3.07 -4.40 -3.13
CA ASN A 11 -4.17 -3.89 -2.33
C ASN A 11 -3.82 -3.87 -0.83
N THR A 12 -3.15 -4.91 -0.35
CA THR A 12 -2.78 -5.10 1.06
C THR A 12 -1.29 -4.87 1.26
N PRO A 13 -0.86 -4.47 2.47
CA PRO A 13 0.55 -4.42 2.79
C PRO A 13 1.19 -5.81 2.67
N TRP A 14 2.49 -5.83 2.46
CA TRP A 14 3.23 -7.08 2.48
C TRP A 14 3.47 -7.52 3.92
N ASP A 15 2.60 -8.38 4.37
CA ASP A 15 2.56 -8.94 5.72
C ASP A 15 2.61 -10.47 5.61
N ASN A 16 3.52 -11.09 6.31
CA ASN A 16 3.73 -12.55 6.27
C ASN A 16 2.54 -13.35 6.83
N SER A 17 1.64 -12.71 7.55
CA SER A 17 0.41 -13.33 8.06
C SER A 17 -0.69 -13.46 7.01
N ASN A 18 -0.62 -12.70 5.91
CA ASN A 18 -1.61 -12.76 4.84
C ASN A 18 -1.13 -13.60 3.64
N SER A 19 -2.10 -14.12 2.86
CA SER A 19 -1.80 -15.00 1.72
C SER A 19 -0.94 -14.33 0.66
N PHE A 20 -1.12 -13.03 0.44
CA PHE A 20 -0.33 -12.25 -0.50
C PHE A 20 1.13 -12.19 -0.07
N GLY A 21 1.40 -11.74 1.16
CA GLY A 21 2.76 -11.60 1.67
C GLY A 21 3.50 -12.93 1.71
N ASN A 22 2.83 -14.00 2.15
CA ASN A 22 3.41 -15.33 2.18
C ASN A 22 3.76 -15.84 0.77
N SER A 23 2.84 -15.70 -0.20
CA SER A 23 3.08 -16.15 -1.57
C SER A 23 4.22 -15.39 -2.23
N PHE A 24 4.25 -14.06 -2.09
CA PHE A 24 5.29 -13.23 -2.68
C PHE A 24 6.64 -13.41 -1.99
N SER A 25 6.66 -13.59 -0.68
CA SER A 25 7.90 -13.93 0.04
C SER A 25 8.52 -15.21 -0.50
N ASN A 26 7.70 -16.21 -0.79
CA ASN A 26 8.18 -17.47 -1.38
C ASN A 26 8.67 -17.30 -2.83
N ILE A 27 7.99 -16.46 -3.65
CA ILE A 27 8.39 -16.21 -5.04
C ILE A 27 9.76 -15.55 -5.12
N PHE A 28 10.01 -14.57 -4.24
CA PHE A 28 11.25 -13.80 -4.25
C PHE A 28 12.33 -14.35 -3.32
N PHE A 29 12.04 -15.43 -2.60
CA PHE A 29 13.00 -16.09 -1.71
C PHE A 29 14.20 -16.63 -2.49
N GLY A 30 15.40 -16.28 -2.04
CA GLY A 30 16.64 -16.77 -2.64
C GLY A 30 17.08 -16.08 -3.93
N ILE A 31 16.45 -14.93 -4.28
CA ILE A 31 16.91 -14.09 -5.37
C ILE A 31 17.70 -12.92 -4.78
N ASP A 32 19.02 -12.95 -4.92
CA ASP A 32 19.92 -12.01 -4.23
C ASP A 32 20.07 -10.65 -4.96
N ASP A 33 19.93 -10.61 -6.27
CA ASP A 33 20.17 -9.43 -7.09
C ASP A 33 18.91 -8.59 -7.37
N ILE A 34 18.00 -8.49 -6.41
CA ILE A 34 16.77 -7.71 -6.53
C ILE A 34 16.60 -6.71 -5.38
N GLU A 35 16.00 -5.58 -5.69
CA GLU A 35 15.48 -4.62 -4.70
C GLU A 35 14.00 -4.46 -4.91
N ILE A 36 13.20 -4.55 -3.84
CA ILE A 36 11.75 -4.48 -3.92
C ILE A 36 11.24 -3.27 -3.16
N ALA A 37 10.32 -2.52 -3.78
CA ALA A 37 9.47 -1.54 -3.13
C ALA A 37 8.00 -1.93 -3.32
N ASN A 38 7.16 -1.60 -2.35
CA ASN A 38 5.74 -1.91 -2.39
C ASN A 38 4.88 -0.66 -2.18
N ILE A 39 3.95 -0.42 -3.10
CA ILE A 39 2.86 0.56 -2.94
C ILE A 39 1.59 -0.22 -2.66
N TYR A 40 0.91 0.10 -1.57
CA TYR A 40 -0.33 -0.58 -1.19
C TYR A 40 -1.44 0.41 -0.81
N CYS A 41 -2.69 -0.05 -0.94
CA CYS A 41 -3.87 0.81 -0.92
C CYS A 41 -4.81 0.58 0.27
N ARG A 42 -4.45 -0.28 1.21
CA ARG A 42 -5.27 -0.58 2.40
C ARG A 42 -4.57 -0.21 3.69
N TYR A 43 -5.34 -0.20 4.76
CA TYR A 43 -4.81 -0.13 6.12
C TYR A 43 -4.04 -1.41 6.46
N GLY A 44 -3.12 -1.28 7.35
CA GLY A 44 -2.26 -2.35 7.84
C GLY A 44 -0.80 -1.93 7.78
N GLU A 45 0.00 -2.58 8.56
CA GLU A 45 1.45 -2.38 8.61
C GLU A 45 2.14 -3.55 7.90
N PRO A 46 3.13 -3.26 7.06
CA PRO A 46 3.96 -4.30 6.50
C PRO A 46 4.93 -4.81 7.57
N ASP A 47 5.18 -6.11 7.58
CA ASP A 47 6.14 -6.75 8.51
C ASP A 47 7.30 -7.43 7.79
N ASN A 48 7.35 -7.37 6.46
CA ASN A 48 8.30 -8.11 5.68
C ASN A 48 9.59 -7.32 5.40
N CYS A 49 10.75 -7.88 5.76
CA CYS A 49 12.06 -7.27 5.58
C CYS A 49 12.67 -7.42 4.17
N ILE A 50 12.06 -8.22 3.28
CA ILE A 50 12.52 -8.36 1.89
C ILE A 50 12.29 -7.06 1.12
N VAL A 51 11.20 -6.36 1.42
CA VAL A 51 10.84 -5.09 0.81
C VAL A 51 11.60 -3.95 1.51
N LYS A 52 12.34 -3.17 0.74
CA LYS A 52 13.16 -2.07 1.27
C LYS A 52 12.36 -0.81 1.57
N LYS A 53 11.34 -0.53 0.77
CA LYS A 53 10.55 0.70 0.87
C LYS A 53 9.07 0.42 0.69
N TYR A 54 8.27 1.07 1.50
CA TYR A 54 6.81 0.99 1.45
C TYR A 54 6.17 2.36 1.27
N PHE A 55 5.11 2.42 0.47
CA PHE A 55 4.29 3.60 0.31
C PHE A 55 2.81 3.23 0.44
N GLN A 56 2.10 3.94 1.29
CA GLN A 56 0.68 3.69 1.56
C GLN A 56 -0.20 4.82 1.01
N ILE A 57 -1.26 4.43 0.28
CA ILE A 57 -2.33 5.34 -0.15
C ILE A 57 -3.64 4.76 0.37
N THR A 58 -4.41 5.53 1.15
CA THR A 58 -5.69 5.09 1.70
C THR A 58 -6.83 5.97 1.22
N GLU A 59 -8.06 5.44 1.24
CA GLU A 59 -9.26 6.22 0.92
C GLU A 59 -9.39 7.45 1.83
N LYS A 60 -9.03 7.30 3.11
CA LYS A 60 -9.07 8.40 4.08
C LYS A 60 -8.09 9.51 3.70
N SER A 61 -6.87 9.17 3.28
CA SER A 61 -5.89 10.14 2.82
C SER A 61 -6.35 10.86 1.53
N LEU A 62 -6.98 10.13 0.61
CA LEU A 62 -7.56 10.70 -0.61
C LEU A 62 -8.71 11.67 -0.30
N ILE A 63 -9.64 11.29 0.57
CA ILE A 63 -10.76 12.15 1.01
C ILE A 63 -10.22 13.40 1.72
N LYS A 64 -9.20 13.24 2.57
CA LYS A 64 -8.57 14.38 3.24
C LYS A 64 -7.91 15.33 2.25
N ASN A 65 -7.23 14.80 1.25
CA ASN A 65 -6.62 15.60 0.18
C ASN A 65 -7.67 16.29 -0.69
N LEU A 66 -8.82 15.66 -0.98
CA LEU A 66 -9.92 16.28 -1.70
C LEU A 66 -10.50 17.49 -0.94
N LYS A 67 -10.59 17.40 0.40
CA LYS A 67 -11.06 18.50 1.27
C LYS A 67 -10.00 19.57 1.46
N ASN A 68 -8.75 19.20 1.54
CA ASN A 68 -7.62 20.09 1.72
C ASN A 68 -6.47 19.64 0.81
N SER A 69 -6.28 20.36 -0.27
CA SER A 69 -5.28 20.07 -1.31
C SER A 69 -3.82 20.04 -0.78
N SER A 70 -3.57 20.67 0.37
CA SER A 70 -2.25 20.63 1.02
C SER A 70 -1.99 19.36 1.82
N SER A 71 -3.01 18.50 2.04
CA SER A 71 -2.82 17.24 2.74
C SER A 71 -2.26 16.19 1.80
N PRO A 72 -1.22 15.41 2.20
CA PRO A 72 -0.67 14.35 1.36
C PRO A 72 -1.72 13.26 1.10
N SER A 73 -1.77 12.73 -0.10
CA SER A 73 -2.68 11.62 -0.47
C SER A 73 -2.11 10.25 -0.12
N GLY A 74 -0.84 10.17 0.21
CA GLY A 74 -0.15 8.97 0.65
C GLY A 74 1.05 9.31 1.53
N LYS A 75 1.65 8.30 2.11
CA LYS A 75 2.83 8.43 2.97
C LYS A 75 3.80 7.26 2.76
N GLU A 76 5.08 7.53 2.90
CA GLU A 76 6.09 6.48 3.04
C GLU A 76 5.93 5.83 4.43
N VAL A 77 6.04 4.50 4.49
CA VAL A 77 5.88 3.73 5.72
C VAL A 77 7.21 3.03 6.02
N PHE A 78 7.68 3.20 7.23
CA PHE A 78 8.87 2.53 7.74
C PHE A 78 8.43 1.42 8.70
N ILE A 79 9.11 0.28 8.64
CA ILE A 79 8.90 -0.80 9.60
C ILE A 79 9.53 -0.36 10.91
N GLU A 80 8.75 0.22 11.80
CA GLU A 80 9.15 0.50 13.18
C GLU A 80 8.54 -0.55 14.11
N ALA A 81 9.33 -1.02 15.05
CA ALA A 81 8.95 -2.12 15.96
C ALA A 81 7.87 -1.74 17.00
N ASP A 82 7.33 -0.52 16.98
CA ASP A 82 6.48 -0.01 18.07
C ASP A 82 5.45 1.03 17.60
N SER A 83 4.42 0.59 16.86
CA SER A 83 3.26 1.48 16.56
C SER A 83 1.93 0.73 16.53
N THR A 84 1.56 0.16 17.69
CA THR A 84 0.41 -0.75 17.81
C THR A 84 -0.95 -0.07 18.02
N ASP A 85 -1.03 1.23 18.34
CA ASP A 85 -2.24 1.79 18.96
C ASP A 85 -3.23 2.52 18.02
N LEU A 86 -2.84 2.93 16.82
CA LEU A 86 -3.73 3.69 15.92
C LEU A 86 -4.40 2.83 14.85
N ASN A 87 -3.83 1.69 14.53
CA ASN A 87 -4.31 0.80 13.46
C ASN A 87 -5.48 -0.09 13.89
N GLU A 88 -5.57 -0.47 15.15
CA GLU A 88 -6.64 -1.36 15.67
C GLU A 88 -8.04 -0.75 15.52
N LYS A 89 -8.20 0.54 15.81
CA LYS A 89 -9.52 1.21 15.71
C LYS A 89 -9.99 1.37 14.26
N GLU A 90 -9.06 1.60 13.33
CA GLU A 90 -9.37 1.73 11.91
C GLU A 90 -9.66 0.35 11.30
N GLN A 91 -8.99 -0.69 11.75
CA GLN A 91 -9.23 -2.08 11.32
C GLN A 91 -10.60 -2.60 11.79
N ILE A 92 -10.96 -2.33 13.03
CA ILE A 92 -12.28 -2.68 13.61
C ILE A 92 -13.41 -1.96 12.86
N ALA A 93 -13.24 -0.69 12.53
CA ALA A 93 -14.21 0.06 11.75
C ALA A 93 -14.39 -0.49 10.33
N PHE A 94 -13.30 -0.93 9.70
CA PHE A 94 -13.31 -1.55 8.38
C PHE A 94 -13.99 -2.92 8.39
N ASP A 95 -13.70 -3.75 9.38
CA ASP A 95 -14.31 -5.08 9.53
C ASP A 95 -15.80 -5.02 9.86
N SER A 96 -16.22 -4.00 10.62
CA SER A 96 -17.63 -3.75 10.90
C SER A 96 -18.39 -3.29 9.66
N ALA A 97 -17.80 -2.47 8.82
CA ALA A 97 -18.35 -2.04 7.54
C ALA A 97 -18.42 -3.21 6.52
N ARG A 98 -17.47 -4.13 6.54
CA ARG A 98 -17.43 -5.33 5.70
C ARG A 98 -18.56 -6.31 6.04
N LYS A 99 -18.95 -6.42 7.32
CA LYS A 99 -20.10 -7.25 7.76
C LYS A 99 -21.45 -6.72 7.28
N LYS A 100 -21.57 -5.42 7.09
CA LYS A 100 -22.79 -4.75 6.64
C LYS A 100 -22.73 -4.53 5.13
N ARG A 101 -22.78 -5.54 4.30
CA ARG A 101 -22.75 -5.55 2.82
C ARG A 101 -23.53 -4.38 2.17
N TRP A 102 -23.01 -3.19 2.28
CA TRP A 102 -23.59 -2.02 1.66
C TRP A 102 -22.92 -1.82 0.30
N GLN A 103 -23.57 -2.20 -0.76
CA GLN A 103 -23.16 -1.93 -2.13
C GLN A 103 -22.80 -0.44 -2.32
N ILE A 104 -23.49 0.45 -1.64
CA ILE A 104 -23.25 1.90 -1.63
C ILE A 104 -21.80 2.22 -1.19
N MET A 105 -21.21 1.48 -0.25
CA MET A 105 -19.84 1.71 0.20
C MET A 105 -18.81 1.33 -0.87
N PHE A 106 -19.07 0.30 -1.66
CA PHE A 106 -18.19 -0.06 -2.78
C PHE A 106 -18.23 1.02 -3.86
N TRP A 107 -19.40 1.53 -4.19
CA TRP A 107 -19.56 2.64 -5.13
C TRP A 107 -18.87 3.93 -4.63
N ALA A 108 -19.02 4.25 -3.35
CA ALA A 108 -18.37 5.41 -2.75
C ALA A 108 -16.85 5.26 -2.79
N ARG A 109 -16.31 4.07 -2.51
CA ARG A 109 -14.88 3.78 -2.59
C ARG A 109 -14.38 3.94 -4.02
N ASP A 110 -15.04 3.32 -5.00
CA ASP A 110 -14.64 3.40 -6.40
C ASP A 110 -14.70 4.85 -6.91
N PHE A 111 -15.69 5.63 -6.45
CA PHE A 111 -15.79 7.05 -6.75
C PHE A 111 -14.62 7.83 -6.15
N VAL A 112 -14.24 7.59 -4.89
CA VAL A 112 -13.08 8.23 -4.25
C VAL A 112 -11.78 7.94 -5.02
N TRP A 113 -11.58 6.70 -5.45
CA TRP A 113 -10.41 6.33 -6.26
C TRP A 113 -10.42 6.95 -7.65
N LYS A 114 -11.59 7.15 -8.25
CA LYS A 114 -11.74 7.76 -9.57
C LYS A 114 -11.46 9.26 -9.57
N ILE A 115 -11.91 9.98 -8.53
CA ILE A 115 -11.74 11.44 -8.43
C ILE A 115 -10.59 11.87 -7.53
N GLY A 116 -10.06 10.95 -6.71
CA GLY A 116 -8.98 11.21 -5.78
C GLY A 116 -7.68 11.56 -6.50
N ARG A 117 -6.94 12.52 -5.93
CA ARG A 117 -5.61 12.91 -6.42
C ARG A 117 -4.54 11.99 -5.86
N TRP A 118 -4.58 10.71 -6.25
CA TRP A 118 -3.61 9.71 -5.78
C TRP A 118 -2.19 9.94 -6.33
N CYS A 119 -2.07 10.59 -7.49
CA CYS A 119 -0.77 10.95 -8.07
C CYS A 119 -0.22 12.22 -7.41
N SER A 120 0.24 12.09 -6.18
CA SER A 120 0.79 13.17 -5.38
C SER A 120 2.27 13.42 -5.65
N PRO A 121 2.81 14.61 -5.28
CA PRO A 121 4.24 14.87 -5.33
C PRO A 121 5.07 13.86 -4.52
N GLU A 122 4.56 13.41 -3.38
CA GLU A 122 5.21 12.43 -2.50
C GLU A 122 5.31 11.07 -3.18
N LEU A 123 4.26 10.63 -3.88
CA LEU A 123 4.29 9.38 -4.66
C LEU A 123 5.30 9.47 -5.80
N LYS A 124 5.33 10.60 -6.51
CA LYS A 124 6.32 10.82 -7.57
C LYS A 124 7.73 10.79 -7.02
N ALA A 125 7.99 11.50 -5.92
CA ALA A 125 9.29 11.50 -5.26
C ALA A 125 9.73 10.09 -4.83
N PHE A 126 8.80 9.29 -4.30
CA PHE A 126 9.06 7.90 -3.94
C PHE A 126 9.46 7.05 -5.15
N ILE A 127 8.74 7.17 -6.27
CA ILE A 127 9.03 6.43 -7.51
C ILE A 127 10.35 6.92 -8.13
N ASP A 128 10.58 8.24 -8.16
CA ASP A 128 11.79 8.85 -8.72
C ASP A 128 13.05 8.50 -7.90
N ASP A 129 12.91 8.35 -6.60
CA ASP A 129 14.00 7.92 -5.71
C ASP A 129 14.28 6.42 -5.86
N PHE A 130 13.26 5.59 -5.91
CA PHE A 130 13.43 4.15 -6.07
C PHE A 130 13.86 3.76 -7.48
N LYS A 131 13.39 4.45 -8.53
CA LYS A 131 13.67 4.22 -9.96
C LYS A 131 13.46 2.75 -10.36
N PRO A 132 12.23 2.26 -10.34
CA PRO A 132 11.96 0.87 -10.67
C PRO A 132 12.30 0.54 -12.12
N ASP A 133 12.92 -0.61 -12.34
CA ASP A 133 13.14 -1.19 -13.66
C ASP A 133 11.90 -1.95 -14.16
N VAL A 134 11.14 -2.53 -13.21
CA VAL A 134 9.93 -3.32 -13.48
C VAL A 134 8.83 -2.94 -12.50
N ILE A 135 7.60 -2.83 -13.01
CA ILE A 135 6.38 -2.69 -12.21
C ILE A 135 5.62 -4.02 -12.27
N PHE A 136 5.34 -4.58 -11.11
CA PHE A 136 4.57 -5.82 -10.98
C PHE A 136 3.25 -5.54 -10.26
N GLN A 137 2.14 -5.87 -10.91
CA GLN A 137 0.81 -5.72 -10.34
C GLN A 137 0.07 -7.05 -10.42
N PRO A 138 -0.19 -7.73 -9.28
CA PRO A 138 -1.04 -8.91 -9.28
C PRO A 138 -2.49 -8.51 -9.61
N ILE A 139 -3.11 -9.29 -10.48
CA ILE A 139 -4.53 -9.10 -10.82
C ILE A 139 -5.36 -9.89 -9.80
N TYR A 140 -6.19 -9.17 -9.06
CA TYR A 140 -7.15 -9.78 -8.14
C TYR A 140 -8.53 -9.82 -8.83
N TYR A 141 -9.10 -11.00 -8.94
CA TYR A 141 -10.47 -11.22 -9.38
C TYR A 141 -11.45 -11.26 -8.23
#